data_d261f73b2be21b5c246d0cf1f90b3930
#
_entry.id   d261f73b2be21b5c246d0cf1f90b3930
#
_cell.length_a   1.000
_cell.length_b   1.000
_cell.length_c   1.000
_cell.angle_alpha   90.00
_cell.angle_beta   90.00
_cell.angle_gamma   90.00
#
_symmetry.space_group_name_H-M   'P 1'
#
loop_
_entity.id
_entity.type
_entity.pdbx_description
1 polymer ?
#
loop_
_entity_poly.entity_id
_entity_poly.type
_entity_poly.pdbx_seq_one_letter_code
_entity_poly.pdbx_strand_id
1 'polypeptide(L)'
;MTTPPSTEFDPASPFLDGSDLAVSFSSPAHEDEPLTYVNGAFCRLVGYGRDECVGRNCRFLQGEATDPASVAAVRAGIEAREYRLTPLLNYRSDGEAFTNGLLIGPMWEDDRAAPLFGMQWDIDRTLARRRSRAEQYDWGQSEPSPHLEHFERLIGYVVDASRRHGRTDRPAAVVDRLVAISRPQQYPPHERFPNWTRADSLLSYLSEPYGDDVAERLRIGGDAEVLAVDVSHPLALAVHELAFATRRQARTSGSAPSIELSCALVPAGGEPALELVWRASQSSPVDPDDEAAQVTRAALRIVADVAGTLGGRFDAELGDRGIEAVLTLPNRMYHELGGR
;
A
#
# COMPACT_ATOMS: atom_id res chain seq x y z
N MET A 1 31.52 25.20 4.66
CA MET A 1 30.47 25.01 3.64
C MET A 1 30.35 23.51 3.43
N THR A 2 29.51 22.85 4.21
CA THR A 2 29.15 21.44 4.05
C THR A 2 28.07 21.39 2.98
N THR A 3 28.39 20.78 1.85
CA THR A 3 27.44 20.44 0.79
C THR A 3 26.34 19.60 1.46
N PRO A 4 25.04 19.99 1.33
CA PRO A 4 23.98 19.13 1.79
C PRO A 4 24.09 17.79 1.05
N PRO A 5 23.77 16.65 1.71
CA PRO A 5 23.79 15.36 1.03
C PRO A 5 22.90 15.46 -0.19
N SER A 6 23.42 15.07 -1.35
CA SER A 6 22.65 14.93 -2.58
C SER A 6 21.53 13.92 -2.28
N THR A 7 20.32 14.41 -2.07
CA THR A 7 19.11 13.61 -2.01
C THR A 7 18.75 13.16 -3.44
N GLU A 8 19.64 12.44 -4.10
CA GLU A 8 19.24 11.60 -5.22
C GLU A 8 18.35 10.51 -4.65
N PHE A 9 17.06 10.70 -4.81
CA PHE A 9 16.09 9.66 -4.59
C PHE A 9 16.43 8.52 -5.56
N ASP A 10 16.92 7.39 -5.01
CA ASP A 10 17.06 6.16 -5.77
C ASP A 10 15.69 5.47 -5.84
N PRO A 11 14.97 5.58 -6.96
CA PRO A 11 13.67 4.94 -7.14
C PRO A 11 13.77 3.41 -7.33
N ALA A 12 14.98 2.87 -7.38
CA ALA A 12 15.22 1.44 -7.56
C ALA A 12 14.92 0.66 -6.27
N SER A 13 13.71 0.80 -5.76
CA SER A 13 13.17 -0.15 -4.79
C SER A 13 12.67 -1.37 -5.57
N PRO A 14 13.21 -2.57 -5.34
CA PRO A 14 12.66 -3.80 -5.92
C PRO A 14 11.17 -3.97 -5.64
N PHE A 15 10.69 -3.37 -4.56
CA PHE A 15 9.27 -3.33 -4.17
C PHE A 15 8.44 -2.51 -5.16
N LEU A 16 8.93 -1.35 -5.62
CA LEU A 16 8.24 -0.52 -6.61
C LEU A 16 8.28 -1.14 -8.01
N ASP A 17 9.42 -1.67 -8.43
CA ASP A 17 9.54 -2.32 -9.73
C ASP A 17 8.76 -3.63 -9.83
N GLY A 18 8.67 -4.39 -8.74
CA GLY A 18 7.86 -5.61 -8.64
C GLY A 18 6.37 -5.36 -8.40
N SER A 19 5.95 -4.10 -8.19
CA SER A 19 4.55 -3.76 -7.97
C SER A 19 3.76 -3.82 -9.29
N ASP A 20 2.55 -4.38 -9.22
CA ASP A 20 1.57 -4.27 -10.31
C ASP A 20 0.82 -2.93 -10.30
N LEU A 21 1.06 -2.10 -9.30
CA LEU A 21 0.51 -0.76 -9.22
C LEU A 21 1.37 0.20 -10.02
N ALA A 22 0.74 1.00 -10.88
CA ALA A 22 1.44 2.01 -11.66
C ALA A 22 1.93 3.15 -10.76
N VAL A 23 3.25 3.32 -10.68
CA VAL A 23 3.92 4.35 -9.88
C VAL A 23 4.80 5.20 -10.76
N SER A 24 4.76 6.50 -10.52
CA SER A 24 5.61 7.50 -11.19
C SER A 24 6.17 8.52 -10.20
N PHE A 25 7.31 9.10 -10.53
CA PHE A 25 7.84 10.27 -9.84
C PHE A 25 8.06 11.39 -10.85
N SER A 26 7.84 12.63 -10.39
CA SER A 26 8.16 13.83 -11.16
C SER A 26 8.98 14.81 -10.32
N SER A 27 9.73 15.68 -11.00
CA SER A 27 10.61 16.63 -10.34
C SER A 27 10.08 18.07 -10.48
N PRO A 28 9.57 18.66 -9.40
CA PRO A 28 9.19 20.08 -9.41
C PRO A 28 10.37 21.03 -9.46
N ALA A 29 11.59 20.53 -9.29
CA ALA A 29 12.82 21.33 -9.44
C ALA A 29 13.19 21.63 -10.91
N HIS A 30 12.57 20.95 -11.87
CA HIS A 30 12.78 21.15 -13.30
C HIS A 30 11.58 21.88 -13.91
N GLU A 31 11.87 22.68 -14.94
CA GLU A 31 10.83 23.31 -15.73
C GLU A 31 9.85 22.24 -16.28
N ASP A 32 8.55 22.52 -16.18
CA ASP A 32 7.47 21.64 -16.61
C ASP A 32 7.31 20.32 -15.80
N GLU A 33 7.94 20.18 -14.65
CA GLU A 33 7.75 19.04 -13.72
C GLU A 33 7.77 17.66 -14.42
N PRO A 34 8.85 17.32 -15.14
CA PRO A 34 8.91 16.09 -15.91
C PRO A 34 8.91 14.85 -15.03
N LEU A 35 8.40 13.74 -15.56
CA LEU A 35 8.57 12.42 -14.97
C LEU A 35 10.06 12.07 -14.92
N THR A 36 10.53 11.68 -13.74
CA THR A 36 11.91 11.23 -13.51
C THR A 36 12.00 9.71 -13.38
N TYR A 37 10.87 9.08 -13.05
CA TYR A 37 10.78 7.63 -12.94
C TYR A 37 9.36 7.16 -13.23
N VAL A 38 9.24 5.99 -13.84
CA VAL A 38 8.02 5.20 -13.96
C VAL A 38 8.35 3.72 -13.80
N ASN A 39 7.51 2.95 -13.11
CA ASN A 39 7.70 1.50 -13.01
C ASN A 39 7.08 0.75 -14.20
N GLY A 40 7.33 -0.55 -14.29
CA GLY A 40 6.80 -1.38 -15.36
C GLY A 40 5.27 -1.42 -15.42
N ALA A 41 4.58 -1.32 -14.27
CA ALA A 41 3.13 -1.27 -14.22
C ALA A 41 2.57 0.03 -14.81
N PHE A 42 3.24 1.16 -14.61
CA PHE A 42 2.89 2.42 -15.27
C PHE A 42 2.94 2.27 -16.79
N CYS A 43 4.05 1.73 -17.32
CA CYS A 43 4.19 1.51 -18.76
C CYS A 43 3.08 0.60 -19.32
N ARG A 44 2.72 -0.48 -18.60
CA ARG A 44 1.61 -1.35 -18.99
C ARG A 44 0.25 -0.65 -18.93
N LEU A 45 0.06 0.26 -17.98
CA LEU A 45 -1.18 1.02 -17.85
C LEU A 45 -1.38 1.98 -19.00
N VAL A 46 -0.34 2.75 -19.35
CA VAL A 46 -0.44 3.84 -20.32
C VAL A 46 -0.08 3.43 -21.74
N GLY A 47 0.55 2.27 -21.94
CA GLY A 47 0.95 1.74 -23.24
C GLY A 47 2.21 2.38 -23.83
N TYR A 48 2.87 3.31 -23.15
CA TYR A 48 4.14 3.92 -23.55
C TYR A 48 5.31 3.22 -22.89
N GLY A 49 6.46 3.18 -23.57
CA GLY A 49 7.72 2.72 -23.00
C GLY A 49 8.28 3.70 -21.94
N ARG A 50 9.16 3.20 -21.06
CA ARG A 50 9.79 4.04 -20.01
C ARG A 50 10.51 5.25 -20.61
N ASP A 51 11.26 5.04 -21.68
CA ASP A 51 12.04 6.10 -22.36
C ASP A 51 11.14 7.14 -23.06
N GLU A 52 9.90 6.78 -23.36
CA GLU A 52 8.90 7.69 -23.93
C GLU A 52 8.19 8.51 -22.85
N CYS A 53 8.19 8.04 -21.59
CA CYS A 53 7.54 8.68 -20.46
C CYS A 53 8.49 9.63 -19.72
N VAL A 54 9.69 9.15 -19.39
CA VAL A 54 10.68 9.91 -18.62
C VAL A 54 11.12 11.16 -19.39
N GLY A 55 11.21 12.28 -18.69
CA GLY A 55 11.53 13.59 -19.27
C GLY A 55 10.31 14.36 -19.78
N ARG A 56 9.10 13.79 -19.75
CA ARG A 56 7.86 14.48 -20.14
C ARG A 56 7.00 14.77 -18.91
N ASN A 57 6.24 15.88 -18.95
CA ASN A 57 5.20 16.10 -17.95
C ASN A 57 4.05 15.12 -18.18
N CYS A 58 3.52 14.53 -17.09
CA CYS A 58 2.47 13.49 -17.13
C CYS A 58 1.17 13.95 -17.85
N ARG A 59 1.00 15.27 -18.09
CA ARG A 59 -0.13 15.80 -18.87
C ARG A 59 -0.19 15.30 -20.32
N PHE A 60 0.86 14.63 -20.82
CA PHE A 60 0.83 14.02 -22.17
C PHE A 60 -0.21 12.88 -22.27
N LEU A 61 -0.70 12.39 -21.14
CA LEU A 61 -1.79 11.42 -21.06
C LEU A 61 -3.18 12.09 -21.17
N GLN A 62 -3.26 13.41 -21.07
CA GLN A 62 -4.52 14.16 -21.19
C GLN A 62 -4.88 14.36 -22.67
N GLY A 63 -6.18 14.54 -22.94
CA GLY A 63 -6.69 14.78 -24.27
C GLY A 63 -7.91 15.69 -24.25
N GLU A 64 -8.60 15.79 -25.41
CA GLU A 64 -9.68 16.75 -25.65
C GLU A 64 -10.85 16.60 -24.65
N ALA A 65 -11.19 15.37 -24.26
CA ALA A 65 -12.30 15.11 -23.33
C ALA A 65 -11.85 15.07 -21.85
N THR A 66 -10.58 15.36 -21.54
CA THR A 66 -10.13 15.46 -20.15
C THR A 66 -10.79 16.65 -19.47
N ASP A 67 -11.49 16.42 -18.36
CA ASP A 67 -12.21 17.46 -17.64
C ASP A 67 -11.26 18.50 -17.03
N PRO A 68 -11.37 19.80 -17.41
CA PRO A 68 -10.56 20.86 -16.86
C PRO A 68 -10.67 21.03 -15.34
N ALA A 69 -11.83 20.70 -14.73
CA ALA A 69 -12.02 20.78 -13.29
C ALA A 69 -11.18 19.73 -12.57
N SER A 70 -11.11 18.50 -13.10
CA SER A 70 -10.24 17.45 -12.58
C SER A 70 -8.76 17.83 -12.67
N VAL A 71 -8.34 18.43 -13.81
CA VAL A 71 -6.97 18.95 -13.98
C VAL A 71 -6.66 20.04 -12.96
N ALA A 72 -7.59 20.96 -12.73
CA ALA A 72 -7.44 22.04 -11.74
C ALA A 72 -7.33 21.47 -10.31
N ALA A 73 -8.10 20.42 -9.98
CA ALA A 73 -8.02 19.75 -8.68
C ALA A 73 -6.65 19.11 -8.43
N VAL A 74 -6.09 18.44 -9.45
CA VAL A 74 -4.72 17.88 -9.37
C VAL A 74 -3.71 18.98 -9.14
N ARG A 75 -3.77 20.09 -9.92
CA ARG A 75 -2.87 21.22 -9.77
C ARG A 75 -2.96 21.85 -8.39
N ALA A 76 -4.17 22.06 -7.87
CA ALA A 76 -4.37 22.61 -6.54
C ALA A 76 -3.75 21.71 -5.45
N GLY A 77 -3.85 20.39 -5.58
CA GLY A 77 -3.20 19.44 -4.67
C GLY A 77 -1.67 19.56 -4.70
N ILE A 78 -1.09 19.68 -5.90
CA ILE A 78 0.36 19.87 -6.07
C ILE A 78 0.83 21.19 -5.42
N GLU A 79 0.12 22.30 -5.69
CA GLU A 79 0.43 23.62 -5.14
C GLU A 79 0.30 23.68 -3.62
N ALA A 80 -0.74 23.03 -3.07
CA ALA A 80 -0.97 22.92 -1.63
C ALA A 80 -0.01 21.92 -0.95
N ARG A 81 0.74 21.13 -1.71
CA ARG A 81 1.59 20.04 -1.19
C ARG A 81 0.80 19.00 -0.40
N GLU A 82 -0.40 18.69 -0.87
CA GLU A 82 -1.30 17.72 -0.27
C GLU A 82 -1.39 16.45 -1.10
N TYR A 83 -1.66 15.33 -0.41
CA TYR A 83 -2.06 14.10 -1.09
C TYR A 83 -3.48 14.28 -1.63
N ARG A 84 -3.62 14.08 -2.94
CA ARG A 84 -4.90 14.24 -3.62
C ARG A 84 -5.21 13.02 -4.47
N LEU A 85 -6.37 12.43 -4.23
CA LEU A 85 -6.94 11.41 -5.09
C LEU A 85 -7.96 12.08 -6.03
N THR A 86 -7.75 11.93 -7.33
CA THR A 86 -8.61 12.55 -8.35
C THR A 86 -8.83 11.58 -9.50
N PRO A 87 -10.08 11.28 -9.88
CA PRO A 87 -10.35 10.59 -11.13
C PRO A 87 -10.06 11.54 -12.29
N LEU A 88 -9.29 11.08 -13.27
CA LEU A 88 -8.84 11.89 -14.41
C LEU A 88 -8.97 11.07 -15.70
N LEU A 89 -9.68 11.59 -16.69
CA LEU A 89 -9.73 10.95 -18.00
C LEU A 89 -8.36 11.10 -18.69
N ASN A 90 -7.73 9.95 -18.99
CA ASN A 90 -6.45 9.87 -19.68
C ASN A 90 -6.58 9.00 -20.95
N TYR A 91 -5.53 9.03 -21.77
CA TYR A 91 -5.44 8.29 -23.02
C TYR A 91 -4.16 7.47 -23.05
N ARG A 92 -4.28 6.21 -23.47
CA ARG A 92 -3.14 5.32 -23.72
C ARG A 92 -2.45 5.68 -25.03
N SER A 93 -1.31 5.04 -25.28
CA SER A 93 -0.54 5.24 -26.53
C SER A 93 -1.29 4.88 -27.80
N ASP A 94 -2.27 3.98 -27.73
CA ASP A 94 -3.14 3.57 -28.84
C ASP A 94 -4.38 4.46 -29.01
N GLY A 95 -4.54 5.47 -28.15
CA GLY A 95 -5.69 6.39 -28.15
C GLY A 95 -6.90 5.90 -27.35
N GLU A 96 -6.84 4.71 -26.72
CA GLU A 96 -7.90 4.25 -25.82
C GLU A 96 -8.01 5.18 -24.61
N ALA A 97 -9.23 5.69 -24.36
CA ALA A 97 -9.52 6.47 -23.16
C ALA A 97 -9.76 5.56 -21.96
N PHE A 98 -9.28 5.98 -20.77
CA PHE A 98 -9.54 5.31 -19.52
C PHE A 98 -9.66 6.30 -18.37
N THR A 99 -10.47 5.97 -17.37
CA THR A 99 -10.55 6.76 -16.14
C THR A 99 -9.42 6.38 -15.22
N ASN A 100 -8.44 7.28 -15.10
CA ASN A 100 -7.28 7.12 -14.24
C ASN A 100 -7.62 7.55 -12.81
N GLY A 101 -7.59 6.63 -11.87
CA GLY A 101 -7.55 6.96 -10.43
C GLY A 101 -6.16 7.43 -10.08
N LEU A 102 -5.95 8.75 -10.03
CA LEU A 102 -4.66 9.36 -9.76
C LEU A 102 -4.57 9.79 -8.30
N LEU A 103 -3.75 9.12 -7.50
CA LEU A 103 -3.25 9.64 -6.23
C LEU A 103 -1.91 10.33 -6.49
N ILE A 104 -1.83 11.63 -6.17
CA ILE A 104 -0.60 12.42 -6.29
C ILE A 104 -0.29 13.10 -4.97
N GLY A 105 1.00 13.27 -4.66
CA GLY A 105 1.42 13.98 -3.46
C GLY A 105 2.92 14.18 -3.40
N PRO A 106 3.41 15.02 -2.46
CA PRO A 106 4.83 15.27 -2.27
C PRO A 106 5.49 14.10 -1.55
N MET A 107 6.74 13.80 -1.92
CA MET A 107 7.57 12.87 -1.15
C MET A 107 7.94 13.43 0.24
N TRP A 108 8.11 14.76 0.33
CA TRP A 108 8.38 15.50 1.56
C TRP A 108 7.57 16.79 1.57
N GLU A 109 6.99 17.15 2.70
CA GLU A 109 6.16 18.35 2.81
C GLU A 109 6.96 19.64 2.96
N ASP A 110 8.09 19.56 3.64
CA ASP A 110 8.89 20.75 4.01
C ASP A 110 9.84 21.21 2.90
N ASP A 111 10.00 20.43 1.83
CA ASP A 111 10.88 20.78 0.70
C ASP A 111 10.08 20.93 -0.60
N ARG A 112 9.99 22.19 -1.08
CA ARG A 112 9.30 22.50 -2.34
C ARG A 112 9.97 21.92 -3.58
N ALA A 113 11.23 21.54 -3.49
CA ALA A 113 11.96 20.86 -4.55
C ALA A 113 11.81 19.35 -4.49
N ALA A 114 11.15 18.82 -3.44
CA ALA A 114 10.98 17.39 -3.29
C ALA A 114 10.16 16.79 -4.44
N PRO A 115 10.54 15.60 -4.94
CA PRO A 115 9.79 14.91 -5.96
C PRO A 115 8.33 14.71 -5.57
N LEU A 116 7.45 14.76 -6.57
CA LEU A 116 6.07 14.32 -6.43
C LEU A 116 6.00 12.86 -6.82
N PHE A 117 5.24 12.07 -6.09
CA PHE A 117 4.88 10.74 -6.54
C PHE A 117 3.46 10.74 -7.10
N GLY A 118 3.23 9.89 -8.09
CA GLY A 118 1.90 9.56 -8.60
C GLY A 118 1.68 8.06 -8.53
N MET A 119 0.51 7.67 -8.06
CA MET A 119 0.03 6.30 -8.10
C MET A 119 -1.23 6.25 -8.95
N GLN A 120 -1.28 5.33 -9.92
CA GLN A 120 -2.34 5.30 -10.90
C GLN A 120 -2.94 3.91 -11.05
N TRP A 121 -4.23 3.86 -11.36
CA TRP A 121 -4.93 2.64 -11.76
C TRP A 121 -6.10 2.96 -12.69
N ASP A 122 -6.47 1.99 -13.51
CA ASP A 122 -7.64 2.05 -14.37
C ASP A 122 -8.90 1.72 -13.55
N ILE A 123 -9.71 2.74 -13.23
CA ILE A 123 -10.96 2.59 -12.48
C ILE A 123 -11.95 1.74 -13.28
N ASP A 124 -12.09 1.99 -14.58
CA ASP A 124 -13.06 1.32 -15.42
C ASP A 124 -12.75 -0.18 -15.52
N ARG A 125 -11.49 -0.52 -15.72
CA ARG A 125 -11.04 -1.91 -15.78
C ARG A 125 -11.20 -2.62 -14.43
N THR A 126 -10.96 -1.92 -13.34
CA THR A 126 -11.15 -2.44 -11.99
C THR A 126 -12.63 -2.72 -11.73
N LEU A 127 -13.52 -1.79 -12.08
CA LEU A 127 -14.96 -1.96 -11.95
C LEU A 127 -15.50 -3.03 -12.92
N ALA A 128 -15.02 -3.07 -14.16
CA ALA A 128 -15.43 -4.09 -15.14
C ALA A 128 -15.05 -5.51 -14.68
N ARG A 129 -13.84 -5.69 -14.14
CA ARG A 129 -13.41 -6.97 -13.55
C ARG A 129 -14.30 -7.38 -12.37
N ARG A 130 -14.74 -6.42 -11.56
CA ARG A 130 -15.67 -6.67 -10.45
C ARG A 130 -17.08 -6.99 -10.96
N ARG A 131 -17.59 -6.27 -11.96
CA ARG A 131 -18.92 -6.49 -12.56
C ARG A 131 -19.02 -7.83 -13.27
N SER A 132 -18.09 -8.18 -14.16
CA SER A 132 -18.12 -9.45 -14.86
C SER A 132 -18.05 -10.66 -13.92
N ARG A 133 -17.47 -10.48 -12.74
CA ARG A 133 -17.47 -11.50 -11.68
C ARG A 133 -18.78 -11.49 -10.89
N ALA A 134 -19.37 -10.32 -10.60
CA ALA A 134 -20.67 -10.20 -9.95
C ALA A 134 -21.82 -10.73 -10.82
N GLU A 135 -21.78 -10.49 -12.15
CA GLU A 135 -22.76 -11.01 -13.10
C GLU A 135 -22.76 -12.54 -13.20
N GLN A 136 -21.61 -13.19 -12.95
CA GLN A 136 -21.52 -14.65 -12.86
C GLN A 136 -22.29 -15.22 -11.66
N TYR A 137 -22.65 -14.41 -10.67
CA TYR A 137 -23.27 -14.82 -9.41
C TYR A 137 -24.60 -14.16 -9.07
N ASP A 138 -25.27 -13.52 -10.05
CA ASP A 138 -26.65 -12.97 -9.91
C ASP A 138 -26.90 -12.15 -8.62
N TRP A 139 -25.95 -11.26 -8.28
CA TRP A 139 -26.12 -10.31 -7.20
C TRP A 139 -26.70 -9.00 -7.76
N GLY A 140 -27.92 -8.67 -7.36
CA GLY A 140 -28.65 -7.47 -7.75
C GLY A 140 -27.82 -6.19 -7.68
N GLN A 141 -28.20 -5.20 -8.48
CA GLN A 141 -27.54 -3.92 -8.75
C GLN A 141 -26.88 -3.33 -7.49
N SER A 142 -25.55 -3.46 -7.39
CA SER A 142 -24.77 -2.88 -6.33
C SER A 142 -24.40 -1.44 -6.68
N GLU A 143 -24.72 -0.52 -5.79
CA GLU A 143 -24.29 0.88 -5.79
C GLU A 143 -22.76 1.03 -5.88
N PRO A 144 -22.22 2.24 -6.17
CA PRO A 144 -20.77 2.46 -6.23
C PRO A 144 -20.09 1.92 -4.97
N SER A 145 -19.11 1.05 -5.19
CA SER A 145 -18.54 0.16 -4.18
C SER A 145 -18.10 0.92 -2.93
N PRO A 146 -18.65 0.64 -1.75
CA PRO A 146 -18.21 1.21 -0.46
C PRO A 146 -16.70 1.05 -0.21
N HIS A 147 -16.08 0.09 -0.91
CA HIS A 147 -14.66 -0.23 -0.80
C HIS A 147 -13.74 0.87 -1.33
N LEU A 148 -14.15 1.66 -2.32
CA LEU A 148 -13.30 2.75 -2.84
C LEU A 148 -13.22 3.88 -1.83
N GLU A 149 -14.35 4.30 -1.23
CA GLU A 149 -14.38 5.31 -0.18
C GLU A 149 -13.61 4.85 1.08
N HIS A 150 -13.72 3.55 1.40
CA HIS A 150 -12.94 2.98 2.51
C HIS A 150 -11.44 3.04 2.22
N PHE A 151 -11.03 2.72 1.00
CA PHE A 151 -9.63 2.77 0.58
C PHE A 151 -9.09 4.21 0.57
N GLU A 152 -9.86 5.19 0.08
CA GLU A 152 -9.49 6.60 0.14
C GLU A 152 -9.26 7.09 1.56
N ARG A 153 -10.15 6.73 2.49
CA ARG A 153 -9.97 7.04 3.91
C ARG A 153 -8.72 6.38 4.49
N LEU A 154 -8.46 5.14 4.13
CA LEU A 154 -7.27 4.42 4.58
C LEU A 154 -5.97 5.09 4.09
N ILE A 155 -5.94 5.56 2.84
CA ILE A 155 -4.82 6.38 2.32
C ILE A 155 -4.58 7.58 3.24
N GLY A 156 -5.63 8.34 3.58
CA GLY A 156 -5.53 9.48 4.50
C GLY A 156 -4.94 9.07 5.86
N TYR A 157 -5.42 7.98 6.44
CA TYR A 157 -4.92 7.49 7.73
C TYR A 157 -3.45 7.07 7.69
N VAL A 158 -3.01 6.37 6.63
CA VAL A 158 -1.61 5.97 6.45
C VAL A 158 -0.71 7.18 6.28
N VAL A 159 -1.14 8.17 5.50
CA VAL A 159 -0.40 9.42 5.31
C VAL A 159 -0.27 10.18 6.63
N ASP A 160 -1.37 10.38 7.36
CA ASP A 160 -1.36 11.10 8.64
C ASP A 160 -0.53 10.39 9.71
N ALA A 161 -0.62 9.08 9.80
CA ALA A 161 0.19 8.29 10.73
C ALA A 161 1.67 8.36 10.35
N SER A 162 1.99 8.30 9.06
CA SER A 162 3.36 8.45 8.56
C SER A 162 3.94 9.83 8.88
N ARG A 163 3.15 10.90 8.79
CA ARG A 163 3.54 12.25 9.19
C ARG A 163 3.88 12.34 10.68
N ARG A 164 3.03 11.73 11.53
CA ARG A 164 3.22 11.78 12.99
C ARG A 164 4.44 11.00 13.46
N HIS A 165 4.72 9.85 12.87
CA HIS A 165 5.71 8.89 13.35
C HIS A 165 6.91 8.71 12.41
N GLY A 166 6.78 9.03 11.13
CA GLY A 166 7.77 8.72 10.09
C GLY A 166 8.95 9.68 9.98
N ARG A 167 9.16 10.63 10.91
CA ARG A 167 10.29 11.59 10.86
C ARG A 167 11.67 10.95 10.86
N THR A 168 11.77 9.69 11.23
CA THR A 168 12.99 8.88 11.20
C THR A 168 13.05 7.93 10.00
N ASP A 169 11.98 7.91 9.18
CA ASP A 169 11.89 7.04 8.01
C ASP A 169 12.54 7.64 6.77
N ARG A 170 12.87 6.74 5.84
CA ARG A 170 13.23 7.14 4.48
C ARG A 170 12.01 7.80 3.82
N PRO A 171 12.22 8.81 3.01
CA PRO A 171 11.14 9.50 2.29
C PRO A 171 10.25 8.57 1.43
N ALA A 172 10.85 7.52 0.88
CA ALA A 172 10.15 6.49 0.11
C ALA A 172 9.19 5.63 0.98
N ALA A 173 9.32 5.64 2.31
CA ALA A 173 8.54 4.74 3.17
C ALA A 173 7.02 5.00 3.10
N VAL A 174 6.60 6.25 2.91
CA VAL A 174 5.16 6.55 2.71
C VAL A 174 4.64 5.92 1.43
N VAL A 175 5.41 6.02 0.34
CA VAL A 175 5.05 5.42 -0.95
C VAL A 175 5.02 3.90 -0.84
N ASP A 176 6.00 3.30 -0.19
CA ASP A 176 6.05 1.85 0.04
C ASP A 176 4.79 1.38 0.81
N ARG A 177 4.34 2.13 1.82
CA ARG A 177 3.09 1.86 2.57
C ARG A 177 1.86 1.95 1.69
N LEU A 178 1.77 3.02 0.87
CA LEU A 178 0.65 3.22 -0.05
C LEU A 178 0.58 2.12 -1.11
N VAL A 179 1.72 1.69 -1.63
CA VAL A 179 1.82 0.54 -2.52
C VAL A 179 1.38 -0.73 -1.79
N ALA A 180 1.83 -0.95 -0.56
CA ALA A 180 1.45 -2.12 0.22
C ALA A 180 -0.06 -2.22 0.43
N ILE A 181 -0.72 -1.15 0.91
CA ILE A 181 -2.17 -1.14 1.15
C ILE A 181 -3.01 -1.26 -0.13
N SER A 182 -2.45 -0.98 -1.30
CA SER A 182 -3.16 -1.11 -2.57
C SER A 182 -3.04 -2.49 -3.20
N ARG A 183 -2.07 -3.31 -2.79
CA ARG A 183 -1.88 -4.67 -3.31
C ARG A 183 -3.12 -5.56 -3.22
N PRO A 184 -3.90 -5.59 -2.11
CA PRO A 184 -5.12 -6.41 -2.03
C PRO A 184 -6.15 -6.12 -3.12
N GLN A 185 -6.17 -4.91 -3.72
CA GLN A 185 -7.08 -4.60 -4.82
C GLN A 185 -6.80 -5.42 -6.09
N GLN A 186 -5.58 -5.86 -6.26
CA GLN A 186 -5.13 -6.64 -7.42
C GLN A 186 -5.30 -8.14 -7.19
N TYR A 187 -5.44 -8.54 -5.93
CA TYR A 187 -5.63 -9.93 -5.56
C TYR A 187 -7.06 -10.38 -5.94
N PRO A 188 -7.24 -11.53 -6.60
CA PRO A 188 -8.55 -12.00 -6.98
C PRO A 188 -9.40 -12.31 -5.74
N PRO A 189 -10.65 -11.80 -5.69
CA PRO A 189 -11.57 -12.16 -4.63
C PRO A 189 -11.92 -13.65 -4.68
N HIS A 190 -12.51 -14.15 -3.60
CA HIS A 190 -12.98 -15.51 -3.53
C HIS A 190 -14.01 -15.80 -4.64
N GLU A 191 -13.94 -16.99 -5.27
CA GLU A 191 -14.78 -17.34 -6.44
C GLU A 191 -16.28 -17.20 -6.18
N ARG A 192 -16.74 -17.54 -4.98
CA ARG A 192 -18.17 -17.48 -4.60
C ARG A 192 -18.58 -16.20 -3.88
N PHE A 193 -17.60 -15.42 -3.37
CA PHE A 193 -17.87 -14.28 -2.51
C PHE A 193 -16.98 -13.10 -2.92
N PRO A 194 -17.45 -12.18 -3.76
CA PRO A 194 -16.62 -11.11 -4.34
C PRO A 194 -16.09 -10.10 -3.32
N ASN A 195 -16.70 -10.03 -2.13
CA ASN A 195 -16.23 -9.18 -1.03
C ASN A 195 -15.32 -9.91 -0.03
N TRP A 196 -14.87 -11.12 -0.39
CA TRP A 196 -14.04 -11.98 0.45
C TRP A 196 -12.83 -12.45 -0.33
N THR A 197 -11.77 -12.77 0.38
CA THR A 197 -10.56 -13.38 -0.17
C THR A 197 -10.06 -14.49 0.75
N ARG A 198 -9.30 -15.43 0.20
CA ARG A 198 -8.67 -16.47 1.00
C ARG A 198 -7.50 -15.90 1.78
N ALA A 199 -7.48 -16.18 3.09
CA ALA A 199 -6.46 -15.64 3.99
C ALA A 199 -5.05 -16.14 3.65
N ASP A 200 -4.89 -17.45 3.51
CA ASP A 200 -3.61 -18.10 3.20
C ASP A 200 -2.97 -17.57 1.91
N SER A 201 -3.76 -17.53 0.88
CA SER A 201 -3.33 -17.13 -0.45
C SER A 201 -3.06 -15.62 -0.52
N LEU A 202 -3.87 -14.80 0.16
CA LEU A 202 -3.62 -13.36 0.28
C LEU A 202 -2.32 -13.09 1.05
N LEU A 203 -2.11 -13.74 2.19
CA LEU A 203 -0.90 -13.55 2.99
C LEU A 203 0.36 -13.98 2.23
N SER A 204 0.30 -15.08 1.48
CA SER A 204 1.37 -15.49 0.58
C SER A 204 1.66 -14.40 -0.45
N TYR A 205 0.64 -13.91 -1.15
CA TYR A 205 0.76 -12.83 -2.14
C TYR A 205 1.34 -11.54 -1.56
N LEU A 206 0.89 -11.15 -0.36
CA LEU A 206 1.40 -9.96 0.32
C LEU A 206 2.87 -10.09 0.73
N SER A 207 3.35 -11.32 0.93
CA SER A 207 4.72 -11.61 1.38
C SER A 207 5.73 -11.73 0.24
N GLU A 208 5.29 -12.00 -1.00
CA GLU A 208 6.17 -12.17 -2.17
C GLU A 208 7.20 -11.04 -2.39
N PRO A 209 6.86 -9.73 -2.24
CA PRO A 209 7.80 -8.65 -2.55
C PRO A 209 8.99 -8.56 -1.59
N TYR A 210 8.93 -9.25 -0.44
CA TYR A 210 9.99 -9.13 0.56
C TYR A 210 11.15 -10.09 0.32
N GLY A 211 11.10 -10.83 -0.80
CA GLY A 211 12.15 -11.73 -1.27
C GLY A 211 12.25 -13.02 -0.46
N ASP A 212 13.16 -13.88 -0.89
CA ASP A 212 13.36 -15.22 -0.34
C ASP A 212 13.65 -15.20 1.17
N ASP A 213 14.29 -14.13 1.66
CA ASP A 213 14.62 -13.95 3.09
C ASP A 213 13.40 -13.96 4.00
N VAL A 214 12.24 -13.49 3.51
CA VAL A 214 10.97 -13.46 4.26
C VAL A 214 10.03 -14.53 3.73
N ALA A 215 9.80 -14.58 2.42
CA ALA A 215 8.81 -15.48 1.81
C ALA A 215 9.12 -16.98 2.04
N GLU A 216 10.37 -17.40 1.90
CA GLU A 216 10.78 -18.80 2.15
C GLU A 216 10.77 -19.20 3.62
N ARG A 217 10.86 -18.22 4.52
CA ARG A 217 10.92 -18.43 5.98
C ARG A 217 9.60 -18.20 6.67
N LEU A 218 8.64 -17.64 5.96
CA LEU A 218 7.30 -17.36 6.45
C LEU A 218 6.49 -18.66 6.50
N ARG A 219 6.08 -19.05 7.69
CA ARG A 219 5.11 -20.13 7.89
C ARG A 219 3.76 -19.53 8.16
N ILE A 220 2.84 -19.70 7.23
CA ILE A 220 1.45 -19.25 7.37
C ILE A 220 0.63 -20.35 7.98
N GLY A 221 -0.02 -20.04 9.11
CA GLY A 221 -0.90 -20.93 9.84
C GLY A 221 -2.19 -20.23 10.24
N GLY A 222 -3.05 -20.96 10.93
CA GLY A 222 -4.32 -20.46 11.44
C GLY A 222 -5.53 -21.05 10.71
N ASP A 223 -6.72 -20.75 11.21
CA ASP A 223 -8.00 -21.30 10.77
C ASP A 223 -8.90 -20.27 10.07
N ALA A 224 -8.41 -19.06 9.85
CA ALA A 224 -9.13 -18.06 9.05
C ALA A 224 -9.08 -18.46 7.56
N GLU A 225 -10.17 -19.06 7.07
CA GLU A 225 -10.26 -19.48 5.66
C GLU A 225 -10.46 -18.30 4.73
N VAL A 226 -11.29 -17.33 5.14
CA VAL A 226 -11.69 -16.19 4.32
C VAL A 226 -11.68 -14.89 5.11
N LEU A 227 -11.28 -13.81 4.44
CA LEU A 227 -11.21 -12.46 4.98
C LEU A 227 -12.10 -11.52 4.18
N ALA A 228 -12.76 -10.58 4.86
CA ALA A 228 -13.41 -9.49 4.19
C ALA A 228 -12.38 -8.58 3.47
N VAL A 229 -12.72 -8.09 2.30
CA VAL A 229 -11.81 -7.22 1.52
C VAL A 229 -11.41 -5.97 2.31
N ASP A 230 -12.27 -5.45 3.16
CA ASP A 230 -12.00 -4.26 3.99
C ASP A 230 -10.83 -4.45 4.95
N VAL A 231 -10.66 -5.65 5.52
CA VAL A 231 -9.56 -5.94 6.44
C VAL A 231 -8.26 -6.29 5.72
N SER A 232 -8.32 -6.57 4.43
CA SER A 232 -7.15 -6.95 3.63
C SER A 232 -6.13 -5.80 3.47
N HIS A 233 -6.59 -4.57 3.38
CA HIS A 233 -5.73 -3.39 3.22
C HIS A 233 -4.92 -3.06 4.48
N PRO A 234 -5.52 -2.91 5.69
CA PRO A 234 -4.74 -2.71 6.91
C PRO A 234 -3.88 -3.93 7.25
N LEU A 235 -4.33 -5.14 6.90
CA LEU A 235 -3.52 -6.34 7.00
C LEU A 235 -2.26 -6.25 6.15
N ALA A 236 -2.38 -5.76 4.90
CA ALA A 236 -1.24 -5.54 4.01
C ALA A 236 -0.24 -4.53 4.57
N LEU A 237 -0.72 -3.45 5.23
CA LEU A 237 0.15 -2.51 5.93
C LEU A 237 0.91 -3.20 7.06
N ALA A 238 0.24 -3.98 7.89
CA ALA A 238 0.87 -4.68 9.00
C ALA A 238 1.94 -5.67 8.51
N VAL A 239 1.62 -6.49 7.50
CA VAL A 239 2.59 -7.43 6.88
C VAL A 239 3.79 -6.66 6.33
N HIS A 240 3.55 -5.52 5.66
CA HIS A 240 4.61 -4.66 5.10
C HIS A 240 5.58 -4.19 6.20
N GLU A 241 5.06 -3.53 7.22
CA GLU A 241 5.89 -2.95 8.29
C GLU A 241 6.63 -4.03 9.08
N LEU A 242 5.97 -5.13 9.39
CA LEU A 242 6.56 -6.25 10.12
C LEU A 242 7.66 -6.95 9.31
N ALA A 243 7.44 -7.17 8.00
CA ALA A 243 8.44 -7.74 7.11
C ALA A 243 9.67 -6.83 6.96
N PHE A 244 9.46 -5.52 6.78
CA PHE A 244 10.56 -4.55 6.71
C PHE A 244 11.32 -4.45 8.03
N ALA A 245 10.63 -4.40 9.16
CA ALA A 245 11.24 -4.37 10.47
C ALA A 245 12.10 -5.63 10.71
N THR A 246 11.57 -6.81 10.41
CA THR A 246 12.28 -8.09 10.54
C THR A 246 13.52 -8.14 9.66
N ARG A 247 13.43 -7.71 8.39
CA ARG A 247 14.59 -7.65 7.49
C ARG A 247 15.67 -6.67 7.97
N ARG A 248 15.26 -5.51 8.49
CA ARG A 248 16.19 -4.52 9.02
C ARG A 248 16.99 -5.10 10.20
N GLN A 249 16.30 -5.74 11.13
CA GLN A 249 16.94 -6.40 12.26
C GLN A 249 17.87 -7.54 11.84
N ALA A 250 17.44 -8.35 10.86
CA ALA A 250 18.28 -9.41 10.33
C ALA A 250 19.57 -8.90 9.71
N ARG A 251 19.52 -7.74 9.04
CA ARG A 251 20.72 -7.11 8.46
C ARG A 251 21.69 -6.58 9.52
N THR A 252 21.18 -5.97 10.59
CA THR A 252 22.03 -5.44 11.67
C THR A 252 22.63 -6.56 12.51
N SER A 253 21.88 -7.62 12.79
CA SER A 253 22.35 -8.75 13.58
C SER A 253 23.18 -9.78 12.80
N GLY A 254 23.13 -9.73 11.45
CA GLY A 254 23.74 -10.75 10.58
C GLY A 254 23.11 -12.14 10.70
N SER A 255 21.93 -12.23 11.30
CA SER A 255 21.24 -13.48 11.59
C SER A 255 19.96 -13.60 10.75
N ALA A 256 19.76 -14.76 10.13
CA ALA A 256 18.55 -15.05 9.40
C ALA A 256 17.37 -15.31 10.36
N PRO A 257 16.23 -14.60 10.23
CA PRO A 257 15.08 -14.74 11.13
C PRO A 257 14.27 -16.02 10.81
N SER A 258 13.61 -16.57 11.83
CA SER A 258 12.46 -17.47 11.64
C SER A 258 11.20 -16.64 11.78
N ILE A 259 10.24 -16.79 10.86
CA ILE A 259 9.02 -15.99 10.83
C ILE A 259 7.82 -16.91 10.85
N GLU A 260 6.95 -16.72 11.83
CA GLU A 260 5.66 -17.38 11.94
C GLU A 260 4.55 -16.33 11.84
N LEU A 261 3.61 -16.56 10.95
CA LEU A 261 2.43 -15.74 10.75
C LEU A 261 1.19 -16.61 10.88
N SER A 262 0.33 -16.32 11.83
CA SER A 262 -0.95 -16.99 11.96
C SER A 262 -2.10 -16.00 11.86
N CYS A 263 -3.20 -16.46 11.26
CA CYS A 263 -4.40 -15.67 11.04
C CYS A 263 -5.62 -16.48 11.48
N ALA A 264 -6.42 -15.95 12.41
CA ALA A 264 -7.57 -16.62 12.97
C ALA A 264 -8.77 -15.66 13.10
N LEU A 265 -9.98 -16.22 13.12
CA LEU A 265 -11.16 -15.49 13.52
C LEU A 265 -11.39 -15.70 15.03
N VAL A 266 -11.43 -14.60 15.76
CA VAL A 266 -11.61 -14.61 17.21
C VAL A 266 -12.86 -13.83 17.62
N PRO A 267 -13.57 -14.23 18.70
CA PRO A 267 -14.69 -13.46 19.21
C PRO A 267 -14.18 -12.17 19.88
N ALA A 268 -14.68 -11.03 19.45
CA ALA A 268 -14.37 -9.73 20.03
C ALA A 268 -15.65 -8.92 20.26
N GLY A 269 -16.05 -8.73 21.53
CA GLY A 269 -17.20 -7.90 21.87
C GLY A 269 -18.55 -8.40 21.31
N GLY A 270 -18.67 -9.69 20.98
CA GLY A 270 -19.89 -10.29 20.40
C GLY A 270 -19.88 -10.35 18.87
N GLU A 271 -18.88 -9.78 18.22
CA GLU A 271 -18.67 -9.86 16.77
C GLU A 271 -17.36 -10.60 16.47
N PRO A 272 -17.25 -11.28 15.31
CA PRO A 272 -16.00 -11.89 14.90
C PRO A 272 -14.99 -10.80 14.53
N ALA A 273 -13.76 -10.97 14.97
CA ALA A 273 -12.62 -10.16 14.59
C ALA A 273 -11.56 -11.04 13.93
N LEU A 274 -10.81 -10.46 13.01
CA LEU A 274 -9.60 -11.06 12.49
C LEU A 274 -8.47 -10.82 13.49
N GLU A 275 -7.77 -11.86 13.89
CA GLU A 275 -6.52 -11.78 14.62
C GLU A 275 -5.38 -12.26 13.74
N LEU A 276 -4.36 -11.42 13.55
CA LEU A 276 -3.10 -11.75 12.93
C LEU A 276 -2.02 -11.74 13.99
N VAL A 277 -1.27 -12.84 14.11
CA VAL A 277 -0.12 -12.93 14.99
C VAL A 277 1.15 -13.10 14.18
N TRP A 278 2.10 -12.21 14.37
CA TRP A 278 3.43 -12.25 13.79
C TRP A 278 4.46 -12.54 14.87
N ARG A 279 5.30 -13.55 14.65
CA ARG A 279 6.45 -13.85 15.48
C ARG A 279 7.68 -13.98 14.61
N ALA A 280 8.61 -13.05 14.76
CA ALA A 280 9.91 -13.14 14.13
C ALA A 280 10.97 -13.31 15.19
N SER A 281 11.80 -14.34 15.08
CA SER A 281 12.88 -14.63 16.04
C SER A 281 14.20 -14.84 15.32
N GLN A 282 15.28 -14.41 15.94
CA GLN A 282 16.64 -14.55 15.42
C GLN A 282 17.62 -15.01 16.50
N SER A 283 18.73 -15.60 16.07
CA SER A 283 19.72 -16.19 17.00
C SER A 283 20.62 -15.15 17.67
N SER A 284 20.82 -13.98 17.03
CA SER A 284 21.63 -12.90 17.58
C SER A 284 20.75 -11.85 18.26
N PRO A 285 21.20 -11.27 19.38
CA PRO A 285 20.42 -10.23 20.06
C PRO A 285 20.32 -8.96 19.22
N VAL A 286 19.23 -8.24 19.39
CA VAL A 286 18.95 -6.91 18.81
C VAL A 286 19.35 -5.87 19.86
N ASP A 287 20.08 -4.84 19.45
CA ASP A 287 20.27 -3.65 20.29
C ASP A 287 18.97 -2.83 20.27
N PRO A 288 18.27 -2.69 21.41
CA PRO A 288 17.02 -1.95 21.46
C PRO A 288 17.17 -0.45 21.23
N ASP A 289 18.38 0.08 21.35
CA ASP A 289 18.66 1.52 21.28
C ASP A 289 19.30 1.94 19.95
N ASP A 290 19.55 1.01 19.04
CA ASP A 290 20.10 1.33 17.73
C ASP A 290 19.09 2.08 16.84
N GLU A 291 19.59 2.70 15.76
CA GLU A 291 18.77 3.43 14.80
C GLU A 291 17.71 2.52 14.15
N ALA A 292 18.05 1.27 13.87
CA ALA A 292 17.14 0.29 13.27
C ALA A 292 15.95 -0.01 14.19
N ALA A 293 16.19 -0.10 15.50
CA ALA A 293 15.13 -0.30 16.50
C ALA A 293 14.23 0.94 16.63
N GLN A 294 14.79 2.16 16.54
CA GLN A 294 14.00 3.39 16.57
C GLN A 294 13.06 3.50 15.38
N VAL A 295 13.57 3.24 14.16
CA VAL A 295 12.75 3.25 12.93
C VAL A 295 11.71 2.14 12.98
N THR A 296 12.07 0.96 13.50
CA THR A 296 11.10 -0.14 13.68
C THR A 296 9.98 0.28 14.61
N ARG A 297 10.26 0.88 15.76
CA ARG A 297 9.22 1.38 16.68
C ARG A 297 8.32 2.44 16.03
N ALA A 298 8.88 3.32 15.21
CA ALA A 298 8.08 4.30 14.47
C ALA A 298 7.13 3.62 13.48
N ALA A 299 7.61 2.64 12.72
CA ALA A 299 6.81 1.85 11.79
C ALA A 299 5.65 1.10 12.49
N LEU A 300 5.93 0.45 13.62
CA LEU A 300 4.90 -0.26 14.40
C LEU A 300 3.82 0.69 14.96
N ARG A 301 4.19 1.94 15.33
CA ARG A 301 3.21 2.95 15.75
C ARG A 301 2.29 3.38 14.61
N ILE A 302 2.77 3.42 13.38
CA ILE A 302 1.93 3.71 12.21
C ILE A 302 0.85 2.64 12.05
N VAL A 303 1.22 1.36 12.17
CA VAL A 303 0.24 0.27 12.13
C VAL A 303 -0.78 0.39 13.27
N ALA A 304 -0.32 0.71 14.48
CA ALA A 304 -1.21 0.88 15.65
C ALA A 304 -2.22 2.01 15.46
N ASP A 305 -1.77 3.16 14.95
CA ASP A 305 -2.66 4.31 14.68
C ASP A 305 -3.70 3.98 13.61
N VAL A 306 -3.27 3.35 12.51
CA VAL A 306 -4.19 2.96 11.43
C VAL A 306 -5.18 1.91 11.91
N ALA A 307 -4.73 0.89 12.64
CA ALA A 307 -5.61 -0.13 13.22
C ALA A 307 -6.63 0.48 14.18
N GLY A 308 -6.19 1.39 15.07
CA GLY A 308 -7.07 2.08 16.01
C GLY A 308 -8.15 2.91 15.33
N THR A 309 -7.81 3.60 14.24
CA THR A 309 -8.77 4.40 13.46
C THR A 309 -9.84 3.54 12.79
N LEU A 310 -9.52 2.29 12.48
CA LEU A 310 -10.45 1.29 11.92
C LEU A 310 -11.24 0.54 12.99
N GLY A 311 -11.07 0.90 14.27
CA GLY A 311 -11.72 0.24 15.41
C GLY A 311 -11.05 -1.08 15.78
N GLY A 312 -9.84 -1.32 15.30
CA GLY A 312 -9.01 -2.46 15.66
C GLY A 312 -7.99 -2.13 16.74
N ARG A 313 -7.10 -3.08 16.99
CA ARG A 313 -5.99 -2.96 17.94
C ARG A 313 -4.73 -3.57 17.35
N PHE A 314 -3.60 -2.96 17.63
CA PHE A 314 -2.29 -3.50 17.29
C PHE A 314 -1.37 -3.37 18.49
N ASP A 315 -0.88 -4.51 18.98
CA ASP A 315 0.10 -4.61 20.04
C ASP A 315 1.37 -5.22 19.45
N ALA A 316 2.51 -4.59 19.67
CA ALA A 316 3.77 -5.10 19.18
C ALA A 316 4.88 -4.86 20.19
N GLU A 317 5.71 -5.87 20.37
CA GLU A 317 6.88 -5.83 21.22
C GLU A 317 8.14 -6.10 20.39
N LEU A 318 9.11 -5.22 20.54
CA LEU A 318 10.46 -5.38 20.03
C LEU A 318 11.35 -5.87 21.15
N GLY A 319 11.53 -7.19 21.22
CA GLY A 319 12.40 -7.84 22.20
C GLY A 319 13.83 -8.00 21.71
N ASP A 320 14.69 -8.48 22.60
CA ASP A 320 16.12 -8.74 22.33
C ASP A 320 16.36 -9.80 21.25
N ARG A 321 15.38 -10.62 20.89
CA ARG A 321 15.52 -11.67 19.89
C ARG A 321 14.58 -11.53 18.69
N GLY A 322 13.85 -10.42 18.58
CA GLY A 322 12.96 -10.22 17.42
C GLY A 322 11.70 -9.45 17.74
N ILE A 323 10.70 -9.65 16.91
CA ILE A 323 9.42 -8.92 16.95
C ILE A 323 8.29 -9.92 17.21
N GLU A 324 7.47 -9.62 18.21
CA GLU A 324 6.15 -10.24 18.38
C GLU A 324 5.07 -9.17 18.21
N ALA A 325 4.06 -9.44 17.38
CA ALA A 325 2.99 -8.50 17.14
C ALA A 325 1.66 -9.21 16.97
N VAL A 326 0.60 -8.57 17.46
CA VAL A 326 -0.79 -9.02 17.33
C VAL A 326 -1.63 -7.87 16.77
N LEU A 327 -2.24 -8.09 15.60
CA LEU A 327 -3.20 -7.18 15.00
C LEU A 327 -4.59 -7.80 15.11
N THR A 328 -5.54 -7.06 15.71
CA THR A 328 -6.95 -7.45 15.77
C THR A 328 -7.76 -6.43 14.99
N LEU A 329 -8.53 -6.86 14.00
CA LEU A 329 -9.40 -6.01 13.18
C LEU A 329 -10.85 -6.51 13.24
N PRO A 330 -11.84 -5.61 13.41
CA PRO A 330 -13.25 -5.99 13.35
C PRO A 330 -13.57 -6.57 11.96
N ASN A 331 -14.14 -7.76 11.91
CA ASN A 331 -14.58 -8.39 10.66
C ASN A 331 -16.09 -8.20 10.48
N ARG A 332 -16.51 -6.95 10.24
CA ARG A 332 -17.91 -6.50 10.28
C ARG A 332 -18.82 -7.11 9.23
N MET A 333 -18.28 -7.69 8.17
CA MET A 333 -19.09 -8.28 7.09
C MET A 333 -19.61 -9.70 7.37
N TYR A 334 -19.26 -10.30 8.51
CA TYR A 334 -19.76 -11.65 8.85
C TYR A 334 -21.26 -11.69 9.13
N HIS A 335 -21.87 -10.56 9.52
CA HIS A 335 -23.30 -10.45 9.78
C HIS A 335 -24.19 -10.41 8.52
N GLU A 336 -23.66 -9.97 7.37
CA GLU A 336 -24.43 -9.90 6.12
C GLU A 336 -24.64 -11.28 5.46
N LEU A 337 -23.83 -12.27 5.81
CA LEU A 337 -23.97 -13.65 5.26
C LEU A 337 -24.97 -14.53 6.03
N GLY A 338 -25.70 -13.93 6.99
CA GLY A 338 -26.77 -14.62 7.72
C GLY A 338 -26.26 -15.88 8.38
N GLY A 339 -25.74 -15.79 9.60
CA GLY A 339 -25.53 -16.95 10.45
C GLY A 339 -26.85 -17.74 10.56
N ARG A 340 -26.99 -18.80 9.76
CA ARG A 340 -27.96 -19.88 9.93
C ARG A 340 -27.20 -21.17 10.14
#